data_1685e5f1dd93f2c142b31bbb21b114d4
#
_entry.id   1685e5f1dd93f2c142b31bbb21b114d4
#
_cell.length_a   1.000
_cell.length_b   1.000
_cell.length_c   1.000
_cell.angle_alpha   90.00
_cell.angle_beta   90.00
_cell.angle_gamma   90.00
#
_symmetry.space_group_name_H-M   'P 1'
#
loop_
_entity.id
_entity.type
_entity.pdbx_description
1 polymer ?
#
loop_
_entity_poly.entity_id
_entity_poly.type
_entity_poly.pdbx_seq_one_letter_code
_entity_poly.pdbx_strand_id
1 'polypeptide(L)'
;MASYVLGGSRQPSWNTYYYLKEALKTQRPELIVLEGYMLLYDADYEESSRIIKNNFGLKWSKDKIESIKVSAPKSQWAEYFLEYTQYHTRYRELSREDFLKNQGYRYYDNWKGFGCNLDTVAEVGTDVKQVDEVSPLYGKTEEYYRKILDLAREENIPVLVTIAPYFLIDEKSEKMFNRVGEIAGEYGDLFLDGNKLVDEIGVDYQVDNADDVGHLNYLGNQKYTKYLGTYIKEHYTVSDRRADAAYESWQKNADYIREMIVNQELKESGDMEAICEKLQNPNYWVFISVDDSCDGEDQELQRFLCAAGLEDALQNGFPAGV
;
A
#
# COMPACT_ATOMS: atom_id res chain seq x y z
N MET A 1 8.05 -7.57 -12.72
CA MET A 1 6.80 -6.84 -13.08
C MET A 1 6.91 -5.44 -12.51
N ALA A 2 6.59 -4.41 -13.28
CA ALA A 2 6.47 -3.04 -12.80
C ALA A 2 4.98 -2.74 -12.57
N SER A 3 4.61 -2.29 -11.38
CA SER A 3 3.22 -2.02 -11.01
C SER A 3 3.06 -0.60 -10.47
N TYR A 4 1.86 -0.06 -10.56
CA TYR A 4 1.46 1.21 -9.97
C TYR A 4 0.15 1.02 -9.21
N VAL A 5 0.07 1.50 -7.98
CA VAL A 5 -1.17 1.47 -7.18
C VAL A 5 -1.98 2.73 -7.46
N LEU A 6 -3.12 2.57 -8.10
CA LEU A 6 -4.04 3.64 -8.44
C LEU A 6 -5.22 3.62 -7.47
N GLY A 7 -4.96 3.99 -6.23
CA GLY A 7 -5.94 3.93 -5.15
C GLY A 7 -6.08 5.25 -4.40
N GLY A 8 -7.23 5.44 -3.80
CA GLY A 8 -7.56 6.52 -2.89
C GLY A 8 -8.11 6.00 -1.56
N SER A 9 -8.24 6.90 -0.57
CA SER A 9 -8.75 6.55 0.75
C SER A 9 -10.21 6.10 0.68
N ARG A 10 -10.48 4.82 1.00
CA ARG A 10 -11.81 4.20 0.92
C ARG A 10 -12.50 4.50 -0.42
N GLN A 11 -11.74 4.34 -1.52
CA GLN A 11 -12.18 4.70 -2.86
C GLN A 11 -13.28 3.74 -3.35
N PRO A 12 -14.52 4.21 -3.55
CA PRO A 12 -15.60 3.37 -4.06
C PRO A 12 -15.38 2.95 -5.52
N SER A 13 -16.10 1.91 -5.96
CA SER A 13 -16.00 1.36 -7.31
C SER A 13 -16.21 2.40 -8.43
N TRP A 14 -17.09 3.39 -8.24
CA TRP A 14 -17.29 4.44 -9.24
C TRP A 14 -16.09 5.36 -9.41
N ASN A 15 -15.37 5.72 -8.35
CA ASN A 15 -14.12 6.47 -8.50
C ASN A 15 -13.03 5.61 -9.15
N THR A 16 -12.92 4.33 -8.76
CA THR A 16 -12.01 3.37 -9.41
C THR A 16 -12.27 3.29 -10.92
N TYR A 17 -13.53 3.23 -11.34
CA TYR A 17 -13.91 3.26 -12.75
C TYR A 17 -13.39 4.53 -13.47
N TYR A 18 -13.61 5.72 -12.91
CA TYR A 18 -13.16 6.96 -13.54
C TYR A 18 -11.63 7.15 -13.50
N TYR A 19 -10.97 6.67 -12.45
CA TYR A 19 -9.50 6.62 -12.40
C TYR A 19 -8.94 5.68 -13.47
N LEU A 20 -9.54 4.52 -13.65
CA LEU A 20 -9.15 3.59 -14.71
C LEU A 20 -9.34 4.22 -16.09
N LYS A 21 -10.48 4.87 -16.35
CA LYS A 21 -10.70 5.62 -17.60
C LYS A 21 -9.64 6.69 -17.83
N GLU A 22 -9.27 7.44 -16.81
CA GLU A 22 -8.22 8.47 -16.92
C GLU A 22 -6.86 7.84 -17.23
N ALA A 23 -6.49 6.76 -16.52
CA ALA A 23 -5.24 6.06 -16.76
C ALA A 23 -5.14 5.48 -18.18
N LEU A 24 -6.21 4.90 -18.69
CA LEU A 24 -6.26 4.28 -20.02
C LEU A 24 -6.16 5.29 -21.19
N LYS A 25 -6.31 6.59 -20.93
CA LYS A 25 -6.04 7.62 -21.95
C LYS A 25 -4.57 7.65 -22.38
N THR A 26 -3.66 7.27 -21.50
CA THR A 26 -2.20 7.38 -21.72
C THR A 26 -1.42 6.13 -21.42
N GLN A 27 -2.05 5.13 -20.78
CA GLN A 27 -1.40 3.89 -20.36
C GLN A 27 -2.09 2.68 -21.00
N ARG A 28 -1.32 1.60 -21.15
CA ARG A 28 -1.82 0.30 -21.61
C ARG A 28 -1.22 -0.77 -20.70
N PRO A 29 -1.83 -1.04 -19.52
CA PRO A 29 -1.36 -2.10 -18.63
C PRO A 29 -1.56 -3.47 -19.29
N GLU A 30 -0.65 -4.38 -19.01
CA GLU A 30 -0.74 -5.79 -19.45
C GLU A 30 -1.71 -6.60 -18.58
N LEU A 31 -2.01 -6.10 -17.37
CA LEU A 31 -2.93 -6.71 -16.40
C LEU A 31 -3.46 -5.61 -15.47
N ILE A 32 -4.74 -5.66 -15.17
CA ILE A 32 -5.36 -4.91 -14.08
C ILE A 32 -5.50 -5.86 -12.88
N VAL A 33 -4.91 -5.51 -11.75
CA VAL A 33 -5.17 -6.16 -10.46
C VAL A 33 -6.16 -5.28 -9.71
N LEU A 34 -7.40 -5.73 -9.60
CA LEU A 34 -8.48 -5.00 -8.93
C LEU A 34 -8.60 -5.50 -7.50
N GLU A 35 -8.19 -4.68 -6.54
CA GLU A 35 -8.44 -4.94 -5.12
C GLU A 35 -9.92 -4.68 -4.82
N GLY A 36 -10.60 -5.67 -4.27
CA GLY A 36 -12.06 -5.70 -4.15
C GLY A 36 -12.63 -5.35 -2.79
N TYR A 37 -11.81 -5.00 -1.77
CA TYR A 37 -12.33 -4.69 -0.43
C TYR A 37 -13.43 -3.62 -0.47
N MET A 38 -13.23 -2.56 -1.26
CA MET A 38 -14.21 -1.48 -1.38
C MET A 38 -15.47 -1.84 -2.18
N LEU A 39 -15.58 -3.08 -2.70
CA LEU A 39 -16.83 -3.60 -3.26
C LEU A 39 -17.86 -3.96 -2.16
N LEU A 40 -17.46 -3.89 -0.88
CA LEU A 40 -18.38 -3.91 0.26
C LEU A 40 -19.08 -2.57 0.52
N TYR A 41 -18.71 -1.49 -0.21
CA TYR A 41 -19.28 -0.15 0.04
C TYR A 41 -20.78 -0.12 -0.24
N ASP A 42 -21.58 0.30 0.75
CA ASP A 42 -23.04 0.14 0.79
C ASP A 42 -23.82 1.47 0.88
N ALA A 43 -23.23 2.57 0.43
CA ALA A 43 -23.87 3.88 0.42
C ALA A 43 -23.99 4.48 -0.99
N ASP A 44 -24.98 5.36 -1.19
CA ASP A 44 -25.18 6.06 -2.47
C ASP A 44 -24.10 7.10 -2.78
N TYR A 45 -23.55 7.72 -1.74
CA TYR A 45 -22.60 8.82 -1.85
C TYR A 45 -21.49 8.68 -0.83
N GLU A 46 -20.37 9.34 -1.10
CA GLU A 46 -19.24 9.41 -0.20
C GLU A 46 -19.42 10.51 0.87
N GLU A 47 -18.63 10.41 1.94
CA GLU A 47 -18.44 11.51 2.88
C GLU A 47 -17.70 12.68 2.21
N SER A 48 -18.07 13.92 2.55
CA SER A 48 -17.54 15.14 1.90
C SER A 48 -16.02 15.18 1.80
N SER A 49 -15.30 14.81 2.86
CA SER A 49 -13.82 14.80 2.85
C SER A 49 -13.23 13.80 1.88
N ARG A 50 -13.94 12.71 1.58
CA ARG A 50 -13.52 11.66 0.66
C ARG A 50 -13.85 11.97 -0.78
N ILE A 51 -14.99 12.62 -1.04
CA ILE A 51 -15.33 13.15 -2.38
C ILE A 51 -14.17 13.99 -2.90
N ILE A 52 -13.62 14.85 -2.05
CA ILE A 52 -12.48 15.70 -2.38
C ILE A 52 -11.25 14.84 -2.69
N LYS A 53 -10.86 13.95 -1.77
CA LYS A 53 -9.66 13.12 -1.92
C LYS A 53 -9.72 12.22 -3.14
N ASN A 54 -10.90 11.63 -3.42
CA ASN A 54 -11.09 10.68 -4.50
C ASN A 54 -11.37 11.32 -5.87
N ASN A 55 -11.53 12.65 -5.97
CA ASN A 55 -11.77 13.33 -7.24
C ASN A 55 -10.66 14.32 -7.63
N PHE A 56 -9.85 14.81 -6.70
CA PHE A 56 -8.84 15.82 -6.99
C PHE A 56 -7.71 15.32 -7.89
N GLY A 57 -7.34 14.04 -7.83
CA GLY A 57 -6.31 13.45 -8.69
C GLY A 57 -6.69 13.40 -10.17
N LEU A 58 -7.97 13.49 -10.50
CA LEU A 58 -8.45 13.50 -11.88
C LEU A 58 -8.22 14.87 -12.52
N LYS A 59 -7.70 14.87 -13.75
CA LYS A 59 -7.62 16.08 -14.57
C LYS A 59 -9.02 16.57 -14.93
N TRP A 60 -9.21 17.90 -15.05
CA TRP A 60 -10.48 18.47 -15.49
C TRP A 60 -10.88 17.92 -16.87
N SER A 61 -11.98 17.20 -16.89
CA SER A 61 -12.50 16.48 -18.05
C SER A 61 -13.98 16.13 -17.83
N LYS A 62 -14.62 15.59 -18.86
CA LYS A 62 -15.97 15.02 -18.71
C LYS A 62 -15.98 13.89 -17.65
N ASP A 63 -14.96 13.07 -17.61
CA ASP A 63 -14.86 11.95 -16.66
C ASP A 63 -14.78 12.45 -15.20
N LYS A 64 -14.01 13.52 -14.93
CA LYS A 64 -13.99 14.15 -13.59
C LYS A 64 -15.37 14.71 -13.19
N ILE A 65 -16.04 15.37 -14.11
CA ILE A 65 -17.39 15.90 -13.86
C ILE A 65 -18.37 14.78 -13.50
N GLU A 66 -18.36 13.70 -14.25
CA GLU A 66 -19.22 12.54 -13.97
C GLU A 66 -18.82 11.81 -12.69
N SER A 67 -17.51 11.70 -12.39
CA SER A 67 -17.02 11.16 -11.12
C SER A 67 -17.54 11.96 -9.92
N ILE A 68 -17.50 13.29 -9.97
CA ILE A 68 -18.05 14.16 -8.92
C ILE A 68 -19.56 13.97 -8.80
N LYS A 69 -20.29 13.92 -9.91
CA LYS A 69 -21.76 13.73 -9.90
C LYS A 69 -22.21 12.42 -9.30
N VAL A 70 -21.46 11.36 -9.51
CA VAL A 70 -21.76 10.06 -8.92
C VAL A 70 -21.37 9.97 -7.45
N SER A 71 -20.34 10.73 -7.04
CA SER A 71 -19.83 10.73 -5.66
C SER A 71 -20.68 11.55 -4.69
N ALA A 72 -21.44 12.54 -5.18
CA ALA A 72 -22.16 13.50 -4.36
C ALA A 72 -23.61 13.72 -4.82
N PRO A 73 -24.55 14.04 -3.90
CA PRO A 73 -25.89 14.44 -4.26
C PRO A 73 -25.89 15.75 -5.06
N LYS A 74 -26.86 15.89 -5.97
CA LYS A 74 -26.96 17.05 -6.89
C LYS A 74 -26.89 18.41 -6.20
N SER A 75 -27.42 18.53 -4.99
CA SER A 75 -27.39 19.77 -4.21
C SER A 75 -25.98 20.24 -3.84
N GLN A 76 -24.99 19.34 -3.84
CA GLN A 76 -23.61 19.62 -3.45
C GLN A 76 -22.65 19.76 -4.66
N TRP A 77 -23.10 19.49 -5.90
CA TRP A 77 -22.22 19.51 -7.07
C TRP A 77 -21.45 20.80 -7.26
N ALA A 78 -22.11 21.95 -7.06
CA ALA A 78 -21.46 23.25 -7.21
C ALA A 78 -20.25 23.42 -6.28
N GLU A 79 -20.31 22.85 -5.08
CA GLU A 79 -19.24 22.88 -4.10
C GLU A 79 -17.99 22.15 -4.60
N TYR A 80 -18.16 20.98 -5.22
CA TYR A 80 -17.04 20.15 -5.70
C TYR A 80 -16.55 20.55 -7.10
N PHE A 81 -17.38 21.19 -7.93
CA PHE A 81 -16.95 21.76 -9.20
C PHE A 81 -16.07 22.99 -9.02
N LEU A 82 -16.28 23.76 -7.96
CA LEU A 82 -15.50 24.93 -7.64
C LEU A 82 -14.42 24.57 -6.61
N GLU A 83 -13.38 23.88 -7.03
CA GLU A 83 -12.25 23.49 -6.15
C GLU A 83 -11.71 24.67 -5.32
N TYR A 84 -11.82 25.89 -5.84
CA TYR A 84 -11.44 27.12 -5.15
C TYR A 84 -12.16 27.28 -3.80
N THR A 85 -13.44 26.89 -3.69
CA THR A 85 -14.20 27.02 -2.45
C THR A 85 -13.67 26.15 -1.32
N GLN A 86 -13.06 25.02 -1.67
CA GLN A 86 -12.44 24.07 -0.73
C GLN A 86 -11.17 24.65 -0.07
N TYR A 87 -10.46 25.53 -0.79
CA TYR A 87 -9.22 26.15 -0.30
C TYR A 87 -9.45 27.53 0.32
N HIS A 88 -10.61 28.16 0.06
CA HIS A 88 -10.86 29.54 0.43
C HIS A 88 -10.86 29.79 1.95
N THR A 89 -11.23 28.81 2.74
CA THR A 89 -11.21 28.92 4.21
C THR A 89 -9.84 28.61 4.81
N ARG A 90 -9.05 27.76 4.13
CA ARG A 90 -7.78 27.24 4.62
C ARG A 90 -6.67 28.30 4.68
N TYR A 91 -6.75 29.41 3.95
CA TYR A 91 -5.72 30.45 3.97
C TYR A 91 -5.47 31.03 5.38
N ARG A 92 -6.46 30.91 6.29
CA ARG A 92 -6.36 31.36 7.69
C ARG A 92 -5.61 30.36 8.59
N GLU A 93 -5.46 29.15 8.13
CA GLU A 93 -4.87 28.04 8.87
C GLU A 93 -3.49 27.64 8.31
N LEU A 94 -3.01 28.34 7.27
CA LEU A 94 -1.72 28.07 6.67
C LEU A 94 -0.59 28.32 7.67
N SER A 95 0.23 27.29 7.86
CA SER A 95 1.44 27.30 8.67
C SER A 95 2.69 27.19 7.80
N ARG A 96 3.86 27.45 8.38
CA ARG A 96 5.13 27.22 7.69
C ARG A 96 5.26 25.75 7.19
N GLU A 97 4.67 24.81 7.91
CA GLU A 97 4.69 23.39 7.56
C GLU A 97 3.93 23.09 6.26
N ASP A 98 2.87 23.84 5.95
CA ASP A 98 2.13 23.68 4.70
C ASP A 98 3.01 23.99 3.47
N PHE A 99 3.94 24.92 3.61
CA PHE A 99 4.89 25.26 2.56
C PHE A 99 6.10 24.32 2.50
N LEU A 100 6.46 23.70 3.62
CA LEU A 100 7.55 22.72 3.69
C LEU A 100 7.10 21.32 3.28
N LYS A 101 5.85 20.94 3.56
CA LYS A 101 5.26 19.64 3.17
C LYS A 101 5.16 19.43 1.66
N ASN A 102 5.22 20.46 0.85
CA ASN A 102 5.35 20.32 -0.59
C ASN A 102 6.62 19.56 -1.03
N GLN A 103 7.62 19.42 -0.18
CA GLN A 103 8.76 18.53 -0.42
C GLN A 103 8.44 17.07 -0.08
N GLY A 104 7.52 16.79 0.87
CA GLY A 104 7.07 15.44 1.23
C GLY A 104 6.14 14.80 0.21
N TYR A 105 5.32 15.57 -0.51
CA TYR A 105 4.46 15.02 -1.58
C TYR A 105 5.25 14.35 -2.72
N ARG A 106 6.49 14.75 -2.95
CA ARG A 106 7.38 14.10 -3.91
C ARG A 106 7.78 12.67 -3.52
N TYR A 107 7.69 12.30 -2.26
CA TYR A 107 8.00 10.94 -1.82
C TYR A 107 6.93 9.93 -2.23
N TYR A 108 5.64 10.26 -2.10
CA TYR A 108 4.55 9.37 -2.51
C TYR A 108 4.52 9.14 -4.03
N ASP A 109 4.82 10.16 -4.82
CA ASP A 109 4.97 10.02 -6.27
C ASP A 109 6.09 9.03 -6.64
N ASN A 110 7.12 8.93 -5.81
CA ASN A 110 8.24 8.03 -6.05
C ASN A 110 7.92 6.56 -5.75
N TRP A 111 6.95 6.27 -4.88
CA TRP A 111 6.60 4.90 -4.49
C TRP A 111 5.51 4.27 -5.36
N LYS A 112 5.17 4.92 -6.45
CA LYS A 112 4.17 4.40 -7.41
C LYS A 112 2.82 4.10 -6.75
N GLY A 113 2.43 4.93 -5.78
CA GLY A 113 1.18 4.78 -5.03
C GLY A 113 1.22 3.75 -3.90
N PHE A 114 2.34 3.07 -3.68
CA PHE A 114 2.49 2.16 -2.55
C PHE A 114 2.72 2.91 -1.24
N GLY A 115 2.09 2.46 -0.16
CA GLY A 115 2.36 2.87 1.22
C GLY A 115 3.04 1.73 1.98
N CYS A 116 4.09 2.03 2.74
CA CYS A 116 4.76 1.08 3.62
C CYS A 116 4.49 1.48 5.07
N ASN A 117 3.88 0.60 5.85
CA ASN A 117 3.74 0.76 7.29
C ASN A 117 4.67 -0.25 7.98
N LEU A 118 5.51 0.25 8.88
CA LEU A 118 6.50 -0.54 9.61
C LEU A 118 6.04 -0.91 11.02
N ASP A 119 4.93 -0.34 11.49
CA ASP A 119 4.38 -0.65 12.81
C ASP A 119 3.81 -2.07 12.85
N THR A 120 3.72 -2.62 14.06
CA THR A 120 3.12 -3.94 14.29
C THR A 120 2.10 -3.86 15.41
N VAL A 121 0.88 -4.32 15.12
CA VAL A 121 -0.21 -4.44 16.08
C VAL A 121 -0.70 -5.89 16.04
N ALA A 122 -0.70 -6.55 17.20
CA ALA A 122 -1.16 -7.93 17.32
C ALA A 122 -2.69 -7.98 17.32
N GLU A 123 -3.25 -8.76 16.40
CA GLU A 123 -4.70 -8.94 16.25
C GLU A 123 -5.08 -10.41 16.06
N VAL A 124 -6.37 -10.69 16.10
CA VAL A 124 -6.93 -12.02 15.86
C VAL A 124 -7.94 -11.96 14.74
N GLY A 125 -7.66 -12.66 13.65
CA GLY A 125 -8.57 -12.74 12.52
C GLY A 125 -9.75 -13.67 12.73
N THR A 126 -10.85 -13.43 12.02
CA THR A 126 -11.99 -14.36 11.94
C THR A 126 -11.69 -15.44 10.91
N ASP A 127 -11.97 -16.69 11.23
CA ASP A 127 -11.90 -17.78 10.24
C ASP A 127 -13.15 -17.77 9.35
N VAL A 128 -12.96 -17.39 8.10
CA VAL A 128 -14.02 -17.32 7.07
C VAL A 128 -13.86 -18.35 5.95
N LYS A 129 -12.88 -19.26 6.08
CA LYS A 129 -12.50 -20.23 5.02
C LYS A 129 -13.65 -21.12 4.55
N GLN A 130 -14.61 -21.42 5.43
CA GLN A 130 -15.75 -22.30 5.15
C GLN A 130 -17.02 -21.53 4.78
N VAL A 131 -16.95 -20.22 4.57
CA VAL A 131 -18.10 -19.40 4.17
C VAL A 131 -18.26 -19.49 2.65
N ASP A 132 -19.22 -20.32 2.18
CA ASP A 132 -19.49 -20.51 0.75
C ASP A 132 -20.77 -19.82 0.27
N GLU A 133 -21.61 -19.34 1.21
CA GLU A 133 -22.84 -18.64 0.84
C GLU A 133 -22.52 -17.30 0.17
N VAL A 134 -23.46 -16.84 -0.64
CA VAL A 134 -23.34 -15.61 -1.43
C VAL A 134 -24.36 -14.59 -0.94
N SER A 135 -23.95 -13.37 -0.78
CA SER A 135 -24.83 -12.22 -0.52
C SER A 135 -24.66 -11.15 -1.61
N PRO A 136 -25.75 -10.48 -2.01
CA PRO A 136 -25.66 -9.45 -3.04
C PRO A 136 -24.80 -8.27 -2.60
N LEU A 137 -24.11 -7.66 -3.56
CA LEU A 137 -23.46 -6.38 -3.38
C LEU A 137 -24.49 -5.24 -3.35
N TYR A 138 -24.12 -4.09 -2.84
CA TYR A 138 -24.93 -2.90 -3.01
C TYR A 138 -25.08 -2.53 -4.48
N GLY A 139 -26.29 -2.25 -4.95
CA GLY A 139 -26.60 -2.16 -6.38
C GLY A 139 -25.72 -1.19 -7.15
N LYS A 140 -25.44 -0.01 -6.61
CA LYS A 140 -24.52 0.96 -7.24
C LYS A 140 -23.08 0.46 -7.28
N THR A 141 -22.64 -0.21 -6.23
CA THR A 141 -21.29 -0.78 -6.16
C THR A 141 -21.13 -1.90 -7.19
N GLU A 142 -22.13 -2.82 -7.31
CA GLU A 142 -22.11 -3.86 -8.34
C GLU A 142 -22.17 -3.26 -9.75
N GLU A 143 -23.01 -2.22 -9.98
CA GLU A 143 -23.09 -1.53 -11.27
C GLU A 143 -21.71 -1.02 -11.73
N TYR A 144 -20.97 -0.34 -10.83
CA TYR A 144 -19.66 0.21 -11.18
C TYR A 144 -18.57 -0.85 -11.23
N TYR A 145 -18.67 -1.90 -10.43
CA TYR A 145 -17.78 -3.07 -10.57
C TYR A 145 -17.91 -3.69 -11.97
N ARG A 146 -19.13 -3.94 -12.44
CA ARG A 146 -19.36 -4.43 -13.79
C ARG A 146 -18.86 -3.45 -14.87
N LYS A 147 -19.02 -2.14 -14.69
CA LYS A 147 -18.45 -1.13 -15.60
C LYS A 147 -16.93 -1.17 -15.66
N ILE A 148 -16.24 -1.49 -14.56
CA ILE A 148 -14.78 -1.67 -14.56
C ILE A 148 -14.41 -2.88 -15.41
N LEU A 149 -15.09 -4.01 -15.21
CA LEU A 149 -14.84 -5.24 -15.97
C LEU A 149 -15.20 -5.07 -17.46
N ASP A 150 -16.32 -4.40 -17.77
CA ASP A 150 -16.70 -4.06 -19.15
C ASP A 150 -15.62 -3.20 -19.82
N LEU A 151 -15.14 -2.15 -19.17
CA LEU A 151 -14.10 -1.28 -19.69
C LEU A 151 -12.79 -2.05 -19.95
N ALA A 152 -12.37 -2.90 -19.02
CA ALA A 152 -11.18 -3.72 -19.20
C ALA A 152 -11.33 -4.67 -20.39
N ARG A 153 -12.51 -5.30 -20.55
CA ARG A 153 -12.83 -6.19 -21.68
C ARG A 153 -12.85 -5.43 -23.02
N GLU A 154 -13.44 -4.23 -23.07
CA GLU A 154 -13.43 -3.37 -24.25
C GLU A 154 -12.02 -2.99 -24.69
N GLU A 155 -11.13 -2.77 -23.72
CA GLU A 155 -9.71 -2.45 -23.94
C GLU A 155 -8.83 -3.69 -24.15
N ASN A 156 -9.41 -4.91 -24.07
CA ASN A 156 -8.72 -6.19 -24.17
C ASN A 156 -7.59 -6.34 -23.12
N ILE A 157 -7.83 -5.90 -21.90
CA ILE A 157 -6.90 -6.00 -20.77
C ILE A 157 -7.45 -7.04 -19.79
N PRO A 158 -6.70 -8.11 -19.47
CA PRO A 158 -7.14 -9.10 -18.47
C PRO A 158 -7.23 -8.48 -17.08
N VAL A 159 -8.13 -9.00 -16.26
CA VAL A 159 -8.31 -8.58 -14.86
C VAL A 159 -8.03 -9.74 -13.94
N LEU A 160 -7.34 -9.47 -12.85
CA LEU A 160 -7.31 -10.32 -11.66
C LEU A 160 -8.02 -9.54 -10.55
N VAL A 161 -9.14 -10.06 -10.08
CA VAL A 161 -9.82 -9.50 -8.92
C VAL A 161 -9.28 -10.18 -7.67
N THR A 162 -8.93 -9.42 -6.65
CA THR A 162 -8.34 -9.99 -5.44
C THR A 162 -8.82 -9.27 -4.20
N ILE A 163 -8.87 -9.99 -3.07
CA ILE A 163 -9.05 -9.44 -1.74
C ILE A 163 -7.75 -9.71 -0.97
N ALA A 164 -7.12 -8.68 -0.45
CA ALA A 164 -5.98 -8.87 0.44
C ALA A 164 -6.44 -9.46 1.79
N PRO A 165 -5.61 -10.25 2.49
CA PRO A 165 -5.93 -10.72 3.83
C PRO A 165 -6.25 -9.56 4.77
N TYR A 166 -7.35 -9.69 5.53
CA TYR A 166 -7.87 -8.63 6.38
C TYR A 166 -8.53 -9.20 7.63
N PHE A 167 -7.96 -8.97 8.80
CA PHE A 167 -8.39 -9.63 10.04
C PHE A 167 -9.82 -9.27 10.50
N LEU A 168 -10.34 -8.10 10.11
CA LEU A 168 -11.69 -7.64 10.48
C LEU A 168 -12.81 -8.18 9.60
N ILE A 169 -12.53 -9.13 8.71
CA ILE A 169 -13.57 -9.73 7.88
C ILE A 169 -14.50 -10.59 8.72
N ASP A 170 -15.80 -10.33 8.59
CA ASP A 170 -16.85 -11.16 9.15
C ASP A 170 -17.50 -12.05 8.08
N GLU A 171 -18.32 -12.98 8.52
CA GLU A 171 -19.06 -13.90 7.65
C GLU A 171 -19.96 -13.15 6.64
N LYS A 172 -20.55 -12.02 7.02
CA LYS A 172 -21.39 -11.22 6.12
C LYS A 172 -20.57 -10.62 4.99
N SER A 173 -19.43 -10.07 5.29
CA SER A 173 -18.50 -9.49 4.31
C SER A 173 -17.96 -10.57 3.37
N GLU A 174 -17.63 -11.74 3.92
CA GLU A 174 -17.15 -12.87 3.11
C GLU A 174 -18.19 -13.37 2.12
N LYS A 175 -19.46 -13.46 2.50
CA LYS A 175 -20.58 -13.78 1.58
C LYS A 175 -20.69 -12.78 0.41
N MET A 176 -20.37 -11.51 0.65
CA MET A 176 -20.31 -10.49 -0.39
C MET A 176 -19.08 -10.65 -1.28
N PHE A 177 -17.92 -11.04 -0.73
CA PHE A 177 -16.74 -11.36 -1.53
C PHE A 177 -16.95 -12.59 -2.40
N ASN A 178 -17.69 -13.60 -1.93
CA ASN A 178 -18.12 -14.70 -2.79
C ASN A 178 -18.89 -14.18 -4.02
N ARG A 179 -19.76 -13.16 -3.85
CA ARG A 179 -20.45 -12.51 -4.97
C ARG A 179 -19.49 -11.77 -5.90
N VAL A 180 -18.47 -11.13 -5.36
CA VAL A 180 -17.40 -10.51 -6.18
C VAL A 180 -16.74 -11.56 -7.07
N GLY A 181 -16.42 -12.73 -6.52
CA GLY A 181 -15.84 -13.85 -7.26
C GLY A 181 -16.77 -14.40 -8.34
N GLU A 182 -18.09 -14.57 -8.05
CA GLU A 182 -19.07 -14.97 -9.06
C GLU A 182 -19.12 -14.00 -10.24
N ILE A 183 -19.18 -12.70 -9.95
CA ILE A 183 -19.22 -11.68 -11.01
C ILE A 183 -17.92 -11.71 -11.83
N ALA A 184 -16.74 -11.82 -11.21
CA ALA A 184 -15.48 -11.99 -11.94
C ALA A 184 -15.56 -13.19 -12.90
N GLY A 185 -16.05 -14.33 -12.40
CA GLY A 185 -16.26 -15.56 -13.21
C GLY A 185 -17.22 -15.38 -14.38
N GLU A 186 -18.29 -14.56 -14.25
CA GLU A 186 -19.21 -14.22 -15.35
C GLU A 186 -18.47 -13.51 -16.51
N TYR A 187 -17.36 -12.83 -16.23
CA TYR A 187 -16.51 -12.16 -17.22
C TYR A 187 -15.34 -13.03 -17.71
N GLY A 188 -15.14 -14.19 -17.09
CA GLY A 188 -14.00 -15.07 -17.36
C GLY A 188 -12.71 -14.62 -16.68
N ASP A 189 -12.81 -13.69 -15.73
CA ASP A 189 -11.70 -13.17 -14.94
C ASP A 189 -11.46 -14.06 -13.71
N LEU A 190 -10.21 -14.09 -13.23
CA LEU A 190 -9.83 -14.84 -12.04
C LEU A 190 -10.11 -14.02 -10.77
N PHE A 191 -10.47 -14.73 -9.72
CA PHE A 191 -10.68 -14.18 -8.39
C PHE A 191 -9.77 -14.86 -7.37
N LEU A 192 -9.08 -14.08 -6.56
CA LEU A 192 -8.15 -14.52 -5.53
C LEU A 192 -8.57 -13.94 -4.19
N ASP A 193 -9.16 -14.76 -3.33
CA ASP A 193 -9.57 -14.37 -1.99
C ASP A 193 -8.48 -14.66 -0.96
N GLY A 194 -7.77 -13.63 -0.55
CA GLY A 194 -6.69 -13.73 0.43
C GLY A 194 -7.17 -14.08 1.84
N ASN A 195 -8.43 -13.82 2.20
CA ASN A 195 -8.97 -14.17 3.51
C ASN A 195 -9.14 -15.69 3.64
N LYS A 196 -9.54 -16.35 2.55
CA LYS A 196 -9.63 -17.83 2.51
C LYS A 196 -8.26 -18.51 2.44
N LEU A 197 -7.25 -17.79 1.95
CA LEU A 197 -5.91 -18.28 1.68
C LEU A 197 -4.87 -17.84 2.73
N VAL A 198 -5.30 -17.34 3.89
CA VAL A 198 -4.42 -16.82 4.95
C VAL A 198 -3.30 -17.80 5.30
N ASP A 199 -3.63 -19.10 5.46
CA ASP A 199 -2.64 -20.13 5.81
C ASP A 199 -1.64 -20.39 4.68
N GLU A 200 -2.09 -20.38 3.42
CA GLU A 200 -1.25 -20.61 2.24
C GLU A 200 -0.32 -19.41 1.99
N ILE A 201 -0.81 -18.21 2.21
CA ILE A 201 -0.04 -16.96 2.13
C ILE A 201 0.96 -16.90 3.30
N GLY A 202 0.62 -17.53 4.43
CA GLY A 202 1.40 -17.54 5.66
C GLY A 202 1.29 -16.24 6.45
N VAL A 203 0.13 -15.55 6.37
CA VAL A 203 -0.14 -14.35 7.17
C VAL A 203 -0.45 -14.76 8.60
N ASP A 204 0.23 -14.13 9.54
CA ASP A 204 0.00 -14.22 10.98
C ASP A 204 -0.42 -12.85 11.51
N TYR A 205 -1.69 -12.70 11.83
CA TYR A 205 -2.23 -11.43 12.31
C TYR A 205 -1.66 -10.94 13.66
N GLN A 206 -0.86 -11.77 14.35
CA GLN A 206 -0.13 -11.35 15.55
C GLN A 206 1.08 -10.47 15.22
N VAL A 207 1.63 -10.57 14.01
CA VAL A 207 2.86 -9.88 13.61
C VAL A 207 2.77 -9.15 12.27
N ASP A 208 1.77 -9.44 11.45
CA ASP A 208 1.66 -8.97 10.06
C ASP A 208 0.71 -7.78 9.88
N ASN A 209 0.11 -7.25 10.96
CA ASN A 209 -0.77 -6.08 10.90
C ASN A 209 -0.02 -4.80 11.28
N ALA A 210 -0.43 -3.71 10.65
CA ALA A 210 0.10 -2.37 10.86
C ALA A 210 -0.68 -1.55 11.89
N ASP A 211 -1.96 -1.86 12.07
CA ASP A 211 -2.91 -1.06 12.85
C ASP A 211 -4.14 -1.88 13.26
N ASP A 212 -5.01 -1.27 14.02
CA ASP A 212 -6.29 -1.83 14.51
C ASP A 212 -7.43 -1.74 13.47
N VAL A 213 -7.17 -1.21 12.28
CA VAL A 213 -8.15 -1.08 11.19
C VAL A 213 -7.91 -2.08 10.04
N GLY A 214 -6.92 -2.98 10.19
CA GLY A 214 -6.76 -4.17 9.35
C GLY A 214 -5.78 -4.05 8.20
N HIS A 215 -4.95 -3.03 8.15
CA HIS A 215 -3.91 -2.96 7.13
C HIS A 215 -2.75 -3.91 7.45
N LEU A 216 -2.28 -4.64 6.44
CA LEU A 216 -1.04 -5.40 6.55
C LEU A 216 0.16 -4.45 6.70
N ASN A 217 1.08 -4.78 7.59
CA ASN A 217 2.37 -4.11 7.70
C ASN A 217 3.33 -4.60 6.60
N TYR A 218 4.60 -4.17 6.68
CA TYR A 218 5.61 -4.55 5.68
C TYR A 218 5.83 -6.07 5.62
N LEU A 219 5.72 -6.81 6.73
CA LEU A 219 5.88 -8.27 6.77
C LEU A 219 4.71 -8.96 6.06
N GLY A 220 3.48 -8.61 6.44
CA GLY A 220 2.28 -9.13 5.80
C GLY A 220 2.21 -8.78 4.31
N ASN A 221 2.58 -7.55 3.95
CA ASN A 221 2.66 -7.12 2.55
C ASN A 221 3.68 -7.91 1.74
N GLN A 222 4.85 -8.25 2.32
CA GLN A 222 5.84 -9.09 1.63
C GLN A 222 5.28 -10.49 1.34
N LYS A 223 4.63 -11.13 2.33
CA LYS A 223 4.02 -12.45 2.19
C LYS A 223 2.95 -12.45 1.11
N TYR A 224 1.99 -11.52 1.22
CA TYR A 224 0.91 -11.39 0.25
C TYR A 224 1.41 -11.04 -1.16
N THR A 225 2.33 -10.08 -1.30
CA THR A 225 2.90 -9.70 -2.60
C THR A 225 3.66 -10.85 -3.25
N LYS A 226 4.37 -11.66 -2.46
CA LYS A 226 5.06 -12.86 -2.97
C LYS A 226 4.06 -13.88 -3.51
N TYR A 227 2.99 -14.16 -2.75
CA TYR A 227 1.93 -15.09 -3.17
C TYR A 227 1.24 -14.59 -4.43
N LEU A 228 0.75 -13.34 -4.42
CA LEU A 228 0.09 -12.68 -5.56
C LEU A 228 0.99 -12.66 -6.80
N GLY A 229 2.26 -12.33 -6.64
CA GLY A 229 3.23 -12.32 -7.74
C GLY A 229 3.48 -13.69 -8.35
N THR A 230 3.49 -14.75 -7.53
CA THR A 230 3.57 -16.15 -7.99
C THR A 230 2.30 -16.52 -8.76
N TYR A 231 1.14 -16.24 -8.19
CA TYR A 231 -0.16 -16.48 -8.83
C TYR A 231 -0.28 -15.77 -10.20
N ILE A 232 0.10 -14.50 -10.27
CA ILE A 232 0.11 -13.75 -11.54
C ILE A 232 1.02 -14.41 -12.56
N LYS A 233 2.21 -14.84 -12.15
CA LYS A 233 3.19 -15.49 -13.06
C LYS A 233 2.68 -16.81 -13.61
N GLU A 234 1.88 -17.53 -12.86
CA GLU A 234 1.31 -18.83 -13.27
C GLU A 234 0.12 -18.69 -14.22
N HIS A 235 -0.66 -17.60 -14.08
CA HIS A 235 -1.94 -17.44 -14.79
C HIS A 235 -1.92 -16.38 -15.89
N TYR A 236 -0.95 -15.45 -15.84
CA TYR A 236 -0.89 -14.33 -16.78
C TYR A 236 0.49 -14.18 -17.41
N THR A 237 0.50 -13.68 -18.63
CA THR A 237 1.76 -13.28 -19.28
C THR A 237 1.99 -11.79 -19.04
N VAL A 238 2.99 -11.47 -18.22
CA VAL A 238 3.40 -10.10 -17.92
C VAL A 238 4.90 -9.92 -18.15
N SER A 239 5.28 -8.77 -18.69
CA SER A 239 6.67 -8.49 -19.05
C SER A 239 7.57 -8.32 -17.83
N ASP A 240 8.78 -8.88 -17.90
CA ASP A 240 9.84 -8.53 -16.93
C ASP A 240 10.51 -7.22 -17.36
N ARG A 241 10.36 -6.18 -16.57
CA ARG A 241 10.89 -4.83 -16.83
C ARG A 241 12.14 -4.49 -16.04
N ARG A 242 12.75 -5.44 -15.32
CA ARG A 242 13.91 -5.18 -14.45
C ARG A 242 15.13 -4.69 -15.20
N ALA A 243 15.32 -5.12 -16.45
CA ALA A 243 16.42 -4.68 -17.32
C ALA A 243 16.08 -3.47 -18.20
N ASP A 244 14.88 -2.92 -18.10
CA ASP A 244 14.41 -1.80 -18.92
C ASP A 244 14.66 -0.47 -18.20
N ALA A 245 15.54 0.35 -18.75
CA ALA A 245 15.92 1.66 -18.19
C ALA A 245 14.72 2.60 -17.96
N ALA A 246 13.64 2.47 -18.73
CA ALA A 246 12.41 3.25 -18.50
C ALA A 246 11.75 2.95 -17.14
N TYR A 247 12.07 1.83 -16.53
CA TYR A 247 11.55 1.38 -15.25
C TYR A 247 12.57 1.46 -14.09
N GLU A 248 13.72 2.08 -14.29
CA GLU A 248 14.77 2.24 -13.26
C GLU A 248 14.21 2.85 -11.96
N SER A 249 13.24 3.77 -12.05
CA SER A 249 12.62 4.38 -10.87
C SER A 249 11.88 3.39 -9.98
N TRP A 250 11.39 2.25 -10.51
CA TRP A 250 10.82 1.18 -9.70
C TRP A 250 11.88 0.43 -8.90
N GLN A 251 13.05 0.21 -9.49
CA GLN A 251 14.17 -0.41 -8.79
C GLN A 251 14.64 0.49 -7.63
N LYS A 252 14.85 1.78 -7.90
CA LYS A 252 15.24 2.76 -6.86
C LYS A 252 14.25 2.81 -5.70
N ASN A 253 12.94 2.72 -5.97
CA ASN A 253 11.93 2.68 -4.93
C ASN A 253 12.01 1.39 -4.12
N ALA A 254 12.20 0.25 -4.77
CA ALA A 254 12.35 -1.03 -4.10
C ALA A 254 13.59 -1.06 -3.20
N ASP A 255 14.70 -0.47 -3.65
CA ASP A 255 15.93 -0.36 -2.86
C ASP A 255 15.72 0.53 -1.64
N TYR A 256 15.07 1.69 -1.80
CA TYR A 256 14.73 2.59 -0.69
C TYR A 256 13.82 1.93 0.35
N ILE A 257 12.79 1.19 -0.08
CA ILE A 257 11.90 0.47 0.85
C ILE A 257 12.68 -0.62 1.60
N ARG A 258 13.60 -1.35 0.95
CA ARG A 258 14.47 -2.32 1.63
C ARG A 258 15.34 -1.67 2.69
N GLU A 259 15.92 -0.50 2.39
CA GLU A 259 16.69 0.27 3.37
C GLU A 259 15.82 0.70 4.57
N MET A 260 14.58 1.15 4.32
CA MET A 260 13.65 1.48 5.41
C MET A 260 13.36 0.27 6.31
N ILE A 261 13.14 -0.91 5.71
CA ILE A 261 12.89 -2.15 6.44
C ILE A 261 14.10 -2.52 7.28
N VAL A 262 15.31 -2.51 6.70
CA VAL A 262 16.55 -2.79 7.43
C VAL A 262 16.77 -1.80 8.58
N ASN A 263 16.48 -0.52 8.37
CA ASN A 263 16.57 0.49 9.43
C ASN A 263 15.57 0.24 10.56
N GLN A 264 14.36 -0.24 10.26
CA GLN A 264 13.38 -0.61 11.29
C GLN A 264 13.84 -1.85 12.07
N GLU A 265 14.29 -2.89 11.37
CA GLU A 265 14.84 -4.08 12.01
C GLU A 265 16.06 -3.78 12.89
N LEU A 266 16.91 -2.82 12.49
CA LEU A 266 18.02 -2.34 13.31
C LEU A 266 17.55 -1.66 14.61
N LYS A 267 16.51 -0.84 14.53
CA LYS A 267 15.93 -0.17 15.71
C LYS A 267 15.30 -1.14 16.71
N GLU A 268 14.72 -2.21 16.21
CA GLU A 268 14.00 -3.21 17.01
C GLU A 268 14.90 -4.35 17.47
N SER A 269 16.09 -4.48 16.89
CA SER A 269 17.03 -5.55 17.24
C SER A 269 17.63 -5.31 18.62
N GLY A 270 17.48 -6.29 19.51
CA GLY A 270 18.25 -6.38 20.76
C GLY A 270 19.53 -7.21 20.60
N ASP A 271 19.78 -7.76 19.41
CA ASP A 271 20.94 -8.61 19.11
C ASP A 271 22.07 -7.77 18.49
N MET A 272 23.13 -7.59 19.24
CA MET A 272 24.29 -6.78 18.83
C MET A 272 25.03 -7.40 17.64
N GLU A 273 25.09 -8.72 17.50
CA GLU A 273 25.76 -9.39 16.38
C GLU A 273 24.98 -9.14 15.08
N ALA A 274 23.66 -9.26 15.11
CA ALA A 274 22.78 -8.95 13.97
C ALA A 274 22.85 -7.45 13.58
N ILE A 275 22.96 -6.55 14.57
CA ILE A 275 23.17 -5.12 14.32
C ILE A 275 24.51 -4.88 13.60
N CYS A 276 25.59 -5.47 14.10
CA CYS A 276 26.91 -5.33 13.49
C CYS A 276 26.96 -5.81 12.06
N GLU A 277 26.34 -6.96 11.75
CA GLU A 277 26.26 -7.48 10.39
C GLU A 277 25.56 -6.51 9.44
N LYS A 278 24.44 -5.93 9.87
CA LYS A 278 23.68 -4.96 9.06
C LYS A 278 24.44 -3.64 8.89
N LEU A 279 25.18 -3.19 9.90
CA LEU A 279 25.97 -1.94 9.85
C LEU A 279 27.21 -2.05 8.94
N GLN A 280 27.62 -3.23 8.51
CA GLN A 280 28.69 -3.40 7.49
C GLN A 280 28.26 -2.96 6.08
N ASN A 281 27.00 -2.57 5.87
CA ASN A 281 26.54 -2.03 4.60
C ASN A 281 27.32 -0.73 4.26
N PRO A 282 28.01 -0.65 3.12
CA PRO A 282 28.82 0.52 2.76
C PRO A 282 28.02 1.80 2.53
N ASN A 283 26.71 1.73 2.47
CA ASN A 283 25.81 2.87 2.34
C ASN A 283 25.50 3.52 3.68
N TYR A 284 25.91 2.94 4.81
CA TYR A 284 25.67 3.51 6.14
C TYR A 284 26.87 4.34 6.61
N TRP A 285 26.55 5.47 7.21
CA TRP A 285 27.45 6.22 8.05
C TRP A 285 27.13 5.88 9.50
N VAL A 286 28.08 5.24 10.19
CA VAL A 286 27.89 4.79 11.56
C VAL A 286 28.55 5.79 12.51
N PHE A 287 27.78 6.34 13.43
CA PHE A 287 28.26 7.19 14.51
C PHE A 287 28.07 6.45 15.83
N ILE A 288 29.15 6.26 16.57
CA ILE A 288 29.14 5.60 17.86
C ILE A 288 29.50 6.63 18.91
N SER A 289 28.64 6.82 19.91
CA SER A 289 28.90 7.62 21.08
C SER A 289 29.00 6.70 22.30
N VAL A 290 30.08 6.78 23.01
CA VAL A 290 30.33 6.02 24.25
C VAL A 290 30.27 6.97 25.43
N ASP A 291 29.43 6.69 26.39
CA ASP A 291 29.27 7.44 27.63
C ASP A 291 30.35 7.01 28.64
N ASP A 292 30.81 7.94 29.52
CA ASP A 292 31.78 7.68 30.58
C ASP A 292 31.36 6.58 31.58
N SER A 293 30.07 6.20 31.58
CA SER A 293 29.53 5.08 32.36
C SER A 293 29.76 3.71 31.74
N CYS A 294 30.22 3.64 30.48
CA CYS A 294 30.50 2.38 29.80
C CYS A 294 31.74 1.71 30.40
N ASP A 295 31.58 0.46 30.84
CA ASP A 295 32.69 -0.37 31.26
C ASP A 295 33.47 -0.85 30.02
N GLY A 296 34.68 -0.35 29.81
CA GLY A 296 35.52 -0.75 28.69
C GLY A 296 35.96 -2.22 28.73
N GLU A 297 35.71 -2.93 29.83
CA GLU A 297 35.94 -4.38 29.96
C GLU A 297 34.69 -5.21 29.57
N ASP A 298 33.55 -4.56 29.25
CA ASP A 298 32.36 -5.24 28.79
C ASP A 298 32.61 -6.00 27.47
N GLN A 299 32.48 -7.32 27.54
CA GLN A 299 32.76 -8.22 26.42
C GLN A 299 31.79 -8.01 25.23
N GLU A 300 30.55 -7.61 25.49
CA GLU A 300 29.59 -7.32 24.43
C GLU A 300 29.95 -6.04 23.68
N LEU A 301 30.31 -4.98 24.42
CA LEU A 301 30.82 -3.74 23.84
C LEU A 301 32.08 -3.97 23.00
N GLN A 302 33.04 -4.76 23.53
CA GLN A 302 34.26 -5.12 22.80
C GLN A 302 33.96 -5.88 21.51
N ARG A 303 33.06 -6.86 21.52
CA ARG A 303 32.64 -7.60 20.32
C ARG A 303 31.97 -6.67 19.31
N PHE A 304 31.13 -5.78 19.78
CA PHE A 304 30.48 -4.78 18.91
C PHE A 304 31.49 -3.87 18.22
N LEU A 305 32.43 -3.30 18.97
CA LEU A 305 33.44 -2.39 18.42
C LEU A 305 34.37 -3.12 17.42
N CYS A 306 34.75 -4.37 17.71
CA CYS A 306 35.51 -5.21 16.77
C CYS A 306 34.69 -5.49 15.50
N ALA A 307 33.43 -5.88 15.62
CA ALA A 307 32.56 -6.14 14.48
C ALA A 307 32.28 -4.89 13.64
N ALA A 308 32.28 -3.72 14.26
CA ALA A 308 32.18 -2.42 13.60
C ALA A 308 33.51 -1.93 12.98
N GLY A 309 34.62 -2.68 13.10
CA GLY A 309 35.94 -2.30 12.59
C GLY A 309 36.62 -1.20 13.40
N LEU A 310 36.29 -1.06 14.69
CA LEU A 310 36.79 -0.04 15.59
C LEU A 310 37.76 -0.63 16.64
N GLU A 311 38.52 -1.65 16.28
CA GLU A 311 39.50 -2.32 17.19
C GLU A 311 40.54 -1.36 17.75
N ASP A 312 40.96 -0.35 16.96
CA ASP A 312 41.88 0.67 17.38
C ASP A 312 41.34 1.54 18.52
N ALA A 313 40.02 1.75 18.59
CA ALA A 313 39.40 2.50 19.68
C ALA A 313 39.45 1.75 21.02
N LEU A 314 39.42 0.41 20.98
CA LEU A 314 39.60 -0.43 22.16
C LEU A 314 41.01 -0.38 22.70
N GLN A 315 42.05 -0.28 21.85
CA GLN A 315 43.45 -0.28 22.25
C GLN A 315 43.94 1.12 22.71
N ASN A 316 43.43 2.18 22.13
CA ASN A 316 43.92 3.54 22.31
C ASN A 316 42.98 4.44 23.12
N GLY A 317 41.82 3.94 23.54
CA GLY A 317 40.74 4.72 24.15
C GLY A 317 40.01 5.62 23.15
N PHE A 318 38.81 6.05 23.47
CA PHE A 318 38.09 7.03 22.69
C PHE A 318 38.74 8.41 22.88
N PRO A 319 39.05 9.20 21.84
CA PRO A 319 39.52 10.53 21.99
C PRO A 319 38.49 11.36 22.74
N ALA A 320 38.90 11.96 23.87
CA ALA A 320 38.02 12.83 24.64
C ALA A 320 37.63 14.04 23.78
N GLY A 321 36.36 14.15 23.47
CA GLY A 321 35.78 15.36 22.90
C GLY A 321 35.81 15.48 21.36
N VAL A 322 35.30 14.53 20.65
CA VAL A 322 34.86 14.73 19.26
C VAL A 322 33.35 14.64 19.17
#